data_5994ac53e3c7409e364aaab4bb28539c
#
_entry.id   5994ac53e3c7409e364aaab4bb28539c
#
_cell.length_a   1.000
_cell.length_b   1.000
_cell.length_c   1.000
_cell.angle_alpha   90.00
_cell.angle_beta   90.00
_cell.angle_gamma   90.00
#
_symmetry.space_group_name_H-M   'P 1'
#
loop_
_entity.id
_entity.type
_entity.pdbx_description
1 polymer ?
#
loop_
_entity_poly.entity_id
_entity_poly.type
_entity_poly.pdbx_seq_one_letter_code
_entity_poly.pdbx_strand_id
1 'polypeptide(L)'
;FHWTSGESYEGLFKAGVLDGQGKFSWPNGRFYLGDFEDGKKAGYGVLTWENGNQYQGQFENDVRSGVGVFYWRDGTVYRGQFESDEVHGYGVKQDPNQELELQYWERGSLLTTKLIKANPGCELWLEDMGWMFEGQDCIDGKAHGNGFAVSLNGEKVIVYGTFIVGKRVAGDILILRLGEPDT
;
A
#
# COMPACT_ATOMS: atom_id res chain seq x y z
N PHE A 1 0.90 8.97 29.46
CA PHE A 1 0.05 10.11 29.80
C PHE A 1 -1.41 9.78 29.57
N HIS A 2 -2.29 10.26 30.44
CA HIS A 2 -3.75 10.04 30.31
C HIS A 2 -4.47 11.40 30.36
N TRP A 3 -5.35 11.61 29.42
CA TRP A 3 -6.24 12.79 29.40
C TRP A 3 -7.57 12.50 30.10
N THR A 4 -8.21 13.51 30.60
CA THR A 4 -9.54 13.40 31.28
C THR A 4 -10.65 13.00 30.30
N SER A 5 -10.47 13.20 29.00
CA SER A 5 -11.34 12.75 27.92
C SER A 5 -11.25 11.24 27.64
N GLY A 6 -10.28 10.55 28.26
CA GLY A 6 -10.11 9.10 28.20
C GLY A 6 -9.09 8.61 27.19
N GLU A 7 -8.46 9.52 26.43
CA GLU A 7 -7.32 9.15 25.60
C GLU A 7 -6.08 8.84 26.46
N SER A 8 -5.17 8.08 25.88
CA SER A 8 -3.86 7.83 26.50
C SER A 8 -2.74 7.85 25.46
N TYR A 9 -1.57 8.25 25.92
CA TYR A 9 -0.35 8.19 25.13
C TYR A 9 0.79 7.56 25.93
N GLU A 10 1.50 6.65 25.26
CA GLU A 10 2.71 6.02 25.75
C GLU A 10 3.79 6.18 24.67
N GLY A 11 4.82 6.96 24.98
CA GLY A 11 5.86 7.26 23.99
C GLY A 11 6.73 8.45 24.39
N LEU A 12 7.45 8.95 23.40
CA LEU A 12 8.41 10.02 23.57
C LEU A 12 7.75 11.41 23.56
N PHE A 13 8.35 12.32 24.31
CA PHE A 13 7.97 13.73 24.36
C PHE A 13 9.21 14.61 24.19
N LYS A 14 9.03 15.71 23.50
CA LYS A 14 10.00 16.78 23.37
C LYS A 14 9.33 18.10 23.73
N ALA A 15 9.88 18.80 24.74
CA ALA A 15 9.31 20.04 25.25
C ALA A 15 7.82 19.98 25.61
N GLY A 16 7.32 18.80 26.08
CA GLY A 16 5.93 18.60 26.46
C GLY A 16 4.98 18.26 25.28
N VAL A 17 5.47 18.14 24.08
CA VAL A 17 4.75 17.76 22.88
C VAL A 17 5.10 16.33 22.50
N LEU A 18 4.15 15.57 21.91
CA LEU A 18 4.40 14.23 21.37
C LEU A 18 5.45 14.34 20.25
N ASP A 19 6.57 13.64 20.39
CA ASP A 19 7.67 13.71 19.42
C ASP A 19 8.47 12.41 19.48
N GLY A 20 8.70 11.78 18.33
CA GLY A 20 9.29 10.46 18.23
C GLY A 20 8.25 9.35 18.31
N GLN A 21 8.67 8.12 18.60
CA GLN A 21 7.77 6.96 18.57
C GLN A 21 6.86 6.92 19.80
N GLY A 22 5.59 6.52 19.54
CA GLY A 22 4.60 6.37 20.58
C GLY A 22 3.33 5.68 20.14
N LYS A 23 2.53 5.30 21.14
CA LYS A 23 1.20 4.74 20.98
C LYS A 23 0.18 5.72 21.54
N PHE A 24 -0.73 6.17 20.67
CA PHE A 24 -1.90 6.96 21.06
C PHE A 24 -3.16 6.10 21.01
N SER A 25 -3.93 6.07 22.07
CA SER A 25 -5.13 5.26 22.18
C SER A 25 -6.34 6.14 22.50
N TRP A 26 -7.44 5.91 21.77
CA TRP A 26 -8.74 6.56 21.98
C TRP A 26 -9.69 5.67 22.80
N PRO A 27 -10.65 6.26 23.51
CA PRO A 27 -11.58 5.51 24.36
C PRO A 27 -12.41 4.46 23.62
N ASN A 28 -12.65 4.66 22.33
CA ASN A 28 -13.42 3.72 21.48
C ASN A 28 -12.61 2.49 21.01
N GLY A 29 -11.39 2.29 21.52
CA GLY A 29 -10.55 1.16 21.12
C GLY A 29 -9.71 1.39 19.86
N ARG A 30 -9.89 2.53 19.17
CA ARG A 30 -8.96 2.95 18.11
C ARG A 30 -7.59 3.24 18.71
N PHE A 31 -6.52 2.92 17.98
CA PHE A 31 -5.18 3.33 18.39
C PHE A 31 -4.27 3.59 17.18
N TYR A 32 -3.28 4.44 17.40
CA TYR A 32 -2.17 4.68 16.49
C TYR A 32 -0.87 4.28 17.18
N LEU A 33 0.00 3.58 16.46
CA LEU A 33 1.36 3.24 16.87
C LEU A 33 2.30 3.68 15.77
N GLY A 34 3.21 4.59 16.05
CA GLY A 34 4.11 5.12 15.04
C GLY A 34 4.81 6.40 15.47
N ASP A 35 5.30 7.13 14.48
CA ASP A 35 6.07 8.34 14.68
C ASP A 35 5.15 9.55 14.89
N PHE A 36 5.62 10.47 15.76
CA PHE A 36 5.02 11.76 16.00
C PHE A 36 6.07 12.86 15.80
N GLU A 37 5.65 13.96 15.24
CA GLU A 37 6.42 15.19 15.08
C GLU A 37 5.53 16.37 15.45
N ASP A 38 5.99 17.21 16.39
CA ASP A 38 5.25 18.38 16.88
C ASP A 38 3.79 18.09 17.25
N GLY A 39 3.53 16.94 17.90
CA GLY A 39 2.22 16.52 18.37
C GLY A 39 1.32 15.86 17.33
N LYS A 40 1.76 15.70 16.09
CA LYS A 40 1.02 15.11 14.98
C LYS A 40 1.61 13.78 14.56
N LYS A 41 0.77 12.89 14.02
CA LYS A 41 1.25 11.67 13.36
C LYS A 41 2.11 12.05 12.15
N ALA A 42 3.30 11.46 12.05
CA ALA A 42 4.28 11.69 11.01
C ALA A 42 4.95 10.37 10.63
N GLY A 43 5.83 10.39 9.64
CA GLY A 43 6.64 9.22 9.27
C GLY A 43 5.82 7.96 9.05
N TYR A 44 6.27 6.83 9.61
CA TYR A 44 5.58 5.55 9.50
C TYR A 44 4.74 5.24 10.74
N GLY A 45 3.56 4.66 10.50
CA GLY A 45 2.70 4.24 11.59
C GLY A 45 1.63 3.24 11.19
N VAL A 46 1.02 2.67 12.23
CA VAL A 46 -0.08 1.73 12.16
C VAL A 46 -1.28 2.36 12.86
N LEU A 47 -2.37 2.55 12.13
CA LEU A 47 -3.64 3.01 12.67
C LEU A 47 -4.64 1.87 12.63
N THR A 48 -5.15 1.48 13.79
CA THR A 48 -6.15 0.43 13.93
C THR A 48 -7.47 1.05 14.38
N TRP A 49 -8.55 0.73 13.68
CA TRP A 49 -9.90 1.19 14.01
C TRP A 49 -10.65 0.17 14.90
N GLU A 50 -11.65 0.65 15.61
CA GLU A 50 -12.52 -0.16 16.47
C GLU A 50 -13.13 -1.38 15.74
N ASN A 51 -13.46 -1.23 14.47
CA ASN A 51 -14.01 -2.30 13.64
C ASN A 51 -12.99 -3.37 13.21
N GLY A 52 -11.72 -3.23 13.60
CA GLY A 52 -10.64 -4.14 13.25
C GLY A 52 -9.96 -3.88 11.92
N ASN A 53 -10.36 -2.85 11.18
CA ASN A 53 -9.61 -2.40 10.02
C ASN A 53 -8.27 -1.79 10.45
N GLN A 54 -7.26 -1.86 9.59
CA GLN A 54 -5.94 -1.34 9.90
C GLN A 54 -5.34 -0.65 8.67
N TYR A 55 -4.68 0.47 8.90
CA TYR A 55 -3.80 1.10 7.93
C TYR A 55 -2.36 1.03 8.45
N GLN A 56 -1.44 0.66 7.57
CA GLN A 56 -0.01 0.71 7.81
C GLN A 56 0.61 1.54 6.70
N GLY A 57 1.32 2.60 7.02
CA GLY A 57 1.87 3.45 5.99
C GLY A 57 2.39 4.78 6.50
N GLN A 58 2.63 5.66 5.55
CA GLN A 58 3.16 6.98 5.79
C GLN A 58 2.06 7.93 6.27
N PHE A 59 2.46 8.82 7.17
CA PHE A 59 1.66 9.93 7.69
C PHE A 59 2.42 11.23 7.53
N GLU A 60 1.71 12.29 7.25
CA GLU A 60 2.22 13.65 7.21
C GLU A 60 1.16 14.59 7.83
N ASN A 61 1.52 15.32 8.87
CA ASN A 61 0.61 16.26 9.55
C ASN A 61 -0.75 15.65 9.93
N ASP A 62 -0.77 14.45 10.57
CA ASP A 62 -1.93 13.68 11.00
C ASP A 62 -2.68 12.93 9.90
N VAL A 63 -2.43 13.18 8.62
CA VAL A 63 -3.13 12.54 7.49
C VAL A 63 -2.28 11.43 6.86
N ARG A 64 -2.94 10.43 6.28
CA ARG A 64 -2.28 9.40 5.49
C ARG A 64 -1.73 10.02 4.20
N SER A 65 -0.48 9.70 3.89
CA SER A 65 0.26 10.24 2.76
C SER A 65 1.17 9.16 2.17
N GLY A 66 1.66 9.36 0.94
CA GLY A 66 2.60 8.43 0.32
C GLY A 66 2.07 7.01 0.14
N VAL A 67 2.91 6.01 0.33
CA VAL A 67 2.54 4.59 0.16
C VAL A 67 2.01 4.02 1.46
N GLY A 68 0.92 3.24 1.36
CA GLY A 68 0.32 2.56 2.49
C GLY A 68 -0.39 1.27 2.12
N VAL A 69 -0.66 0.47 3.13
CA VAL A 69 -1.42 -0.77 3.04
C VAL A 69 -2.64 -0.65 3.95
N PHE A 70 -3.81 -0.89 3.40
CA PHE A 70 -5.05 -0.95 4.15
C PHE A 70 -5.54 -2.38 4.20
N TYR A 71 -5.79 -2.85 5.41
CA TYR A 71 -6.34 -4.18 5.71
C TYR A 71 -7.78 -4.02 6.19
N TRP A 72 -8.71 -4.63 5.48
CA TRP A 72 -10.07 -4.77 5.96
C TRP A 72 -10.21 -6.02 6.82
N ARG A 73 -11.14 -5.98 7.75
CA ARG A 73 -11.46 -7.11 8.64
C ARG A 73 -11.89 -8.36 7.87
N ASP A 74 -12.47 -8.20 6.69
CA ASP A 74 -12.91 -9.31 5.84
C ASP A 74 -11.76 -10.03 5.12
N GLY A 75 -10.52 -9.57 5.28
CA GLY A 75 -9.33 -10.12 4.64
C GLY A 75 -8.95 -9.45 3.33
N THR A 76 -9.73 -8.49 2.86
CA THR A 76 -9.35 -7.64 1.71
C THR A 76 -8.12 -6.81 2.08
N VAL A 77 -7.21 -6.63 1.15
CA VAL A 77 -6.00 -5.80 1.31
C VAL A 77 -5.89 -4.84 0.13
N TYR A 78 -5.63 -3.59 0.41
CA TYR A 78 -5.27 -2.60 -0.59
C TYR A 78 -3.85 -2.10 -0.33
N ARG A 79 -3.01 -2.09 -1.36
CA ARG A 79 -1.66 -1.52 -1.35
C ARG A 79 -1.62 -0.42 -2.40
N GLY A 80 -1.31 0.80 -2.00
CA GLY A 80 -1.34 1.91 -2.96
C GLY A 80 -0.90 3.23 -2.38
N GLN A 81 -1.13 4.26 -3.16
CA GLN A 81 -0.79 5.63 -2.83
C GLN A 81 -1.95 6.32 -2.11
N PHE A 82 -1.60 7.21 -1.21
CA PHE A 82 -2.52 8.05 -0.43
C PHE A 82 -2.06 9.50 -0.51
N GLU A 83 -3.00 10.39 -0.58
CA GLU A 83 -2.79 11.84 -0.54
C GLU A 83 -3.91 12.47 0.30
N SER A 84 -3.55 13.22 1.35
CA SER A 84 -4.51 13.94 2.21
C SER A 84 -5.64 13.05 2.77
N ASP A 85 -5.30 11.87 3.32
CA ASP A 85 -6.21 10.83 3.82
C ASP A 85 -7.02 10.07 2.75
N GLU A 86 -6.92 10.43 1.49
CA GLU A 86 -7.63 9.80 0.39
C GLU A 86 -6.74 8.84 -0.39
N VAL A 87 -7.34 7.80 -0.95
CA VAL A 87 -6.65 6.94 -1.91
C VAL A 87 -6.40 7.74 -3.19
N HIS A 88 -5.17 7.73 -3.68
CA HIS A 88 -4.74 8.47 -4.87
C HIS A 88 -3.76 7.64 -5.70
N GLY A 89 -3.69 7.88 -7.02
CA GLY A 89 -2.76 7.18 -7.90
C GLY A 89 -3.06 5.69 -8.07
N TYR A 90 -2.03 4.93 -8.39
CA TYR A 90 -2.16 3.49 -8.59
C TYR A 90 -2.12 2.71 -7.28
N GLY A 91 -2.89 1.62 -7.26
CA GLY A 91 -2.88 0.66 -6.17
C GLY A 91 -3.34 -0.72 -6.61
N VAL A 92 -3.07 -1.70 -5.79
CA VAL A 92 -3.51 -3.08 -5.98
C VAL A 92 -4.43 -3.46 -4.82
N LYS A 93 -5.63 -3.86 -5.16
CA LYS A 93 -6.56 -4.49 -4.23
C LYS A 93 -6.48 -6.00 -4.39
N GLN A 94 -6.35 -6.70 -3.29
CA GLN A 94 -6.39 -8.15 -3.20
C GLN A 94 -7.61 -8.54 -2.38
N ASP A 95 -8.49 -9.37 -2.95
CA ASP A 95 -9.64 -9.88 -2.26
C ASP A 95 -9.28 -11.11 -1.38
N PRO A 96 -10.19 -11.60 -0.51
CA PRO A 96 -9.95 -12.79 0.29
C PRO A 96 -9.68 -14.08 -0.51
N ASN A 97 -10.10 -14.13 -1.78
CA ASN A 97 -9.83 -15.26 -2.69
C ASN A 97 -8.49 -15.12 -3.42
N GLN A 98 -7.69 -14.13 -3.06
CA GLN A 98 -6.39 -13.81 -3.65
C GLN A 98 -6.47 -13.25 -5.08
N GLU A 99 -7.64 -12.83 -5.55
CA GLU A 99 -7.77 -12.12 -6.81
C GLU A 99 -7.18 -10.71 -6.68
N LEU A 100 -6.39 -10.30 -7.66
CA LEU A 100 -5.74 -8.98 -7.69
C LEU A 100 -6.42 -8.07 -8.69
N GLU A 101 -6.76 -6.88 -8.24
CA GLU A 101 -7.26 -5.78 -9.06
C GLU A 101 -6.26 -4.63 -9.06
N LEU A 102 -5.75 -4.26 -10.23
CA LEU A 102 -5.06 -2.99 -10.42
C LEU A 102 -6.09 -1.87 -10.48
N GLN A 103 -5.93 -0.86 -9.64
CA GLN A 103 -6.85 0.26 -9.53
C GLN A 103 -6.10 1.58 -9.73
N TYR A 104 -6.79 2.56 -10.34
CA TYR A 104 -6.31 3.95 -10.40
C TYR A 104 -7.35 4.87 -9.78
N TRP A 105 -6.90 5.70 -8.87
CA TRP A 105 -7.72 6.57 -8.04
C TRP A 105 -7.33 8.03 -8.20
N GLU A 106 -8.29 8.91 -8.14
CA GLU A 106 -8.06 10.34 -8.06
C GLU A 106 -8.91 10.91 -6.92
N ARG A 107 -8.25 11.40 -5.86
CA ARG A 107 -8.88 12.02 -4.68
C ARG A 107 -10.06 11.19 -4.14
N GLY A 108 -9.80 9.94 -3.79
CA GLY A 108 -10.79 9.03 -3.23
C GLY A 108 -11.81 8.47 -4.23
N SER A 109 -11.78 8.89 -5.49
CA SER A 109 -12.65 8.39 -6.55
C SER A 109 -11.96 7.34 -7.39
N LEU A 110 -12.54 6.14 -7.50
CA LEU A 110 -12.02 5.08 -8.36
C LEU A 110 -12.33 5.42 -9.82
N LEU A 111 -11.29 5.64 -10.63
CA LEU A 111 -11.43 5.95 -12.05
C LEU A 111 -11.37 4.71 -12.93
N THR A 112 -10.46 3.79 -12.62
CA THR A 112 -10.35 2.53 -13.36
C THR A 112 -10.05 1.37 -12.42
N THR A 113 -10.55 0.20 -12.79
CA THR A 113 -10.17 -1.07 -12.16
C THR A 113 -9.94 -2.11 -13.23
N LYS A 114 -8.95 -2.96 -13.03
CA LYS A 114 -8.60 -4.04 -13.93
C LYS A 114 -8.24 -5.28 -13.13
N LEU A 115 -9.04 -6.34 -13.30
CA LEU A 115 -8.73 -7.63 -12.72
C LEU A 115 -7.49 -8.22 -13.41
N ILE A 116 -6.45 -8.49 -12.62
CA ILE A 116 -5.23 -9.11 -13.10
C ILE A 116 -5.38 -10.62 -12.98
N LYS A 117 -5.52 -11.27 -14.12
CA LYS A 117 -5.60 -12.73 -14.18
C LYS A 117 -4.24 -13.30 -14.48
N ALA A 118 -3.80 -14.27 -13.67
CA ALA A 118 -2.64 -15.06 -14.03
C ALA A 118 -2.90 -15.76 -15.37
N ASN A 119 -2.03 -15.54 -16.35
CA ASN A 119 -2.03 -16.34 -17.55
C ASN A 119 -1.03 -17.50 -17.35
N PRO A 120 -1.50 -18.72 -17.06
CA PRO A 120 -0.61 -19.84 -16.74
C PRO A 120 0.32 -20.25 -17.90
N GLY A 121 0.05 -19.75 -19.11
CA GLY A 121 0.88 -19.93 -20.29
C GLY A 121 1.86 -18.78 -20.55
N CYS A 122 1.94 -17.78 -19.65
CA CYS A 122 2.71 -16.56 -19.89
C CYS A 122 3.53 -16.20 -18.65
N GLU A 123 4.74 -16.72 -18.59
CA GLU A 123 5.65 -16.48 -17.46
C GLU A 123 6.33 -15.12 -17.57
N LEU A 124 6.39 -14.42 -16.44
CA LEU A 124 7.19 -13.22 -16.27
C LEU A 124 7.95 -13.29 -14.96
N TRP A 125 9.28 -13.27 -15.04
CA TRP A 125 10.18 -13.22 -13.90
C TRP A 125 11.07 -11.99 -13.99
N LEU A 126 10.94 -11.10 -13.03
CA LEU A 126 11.73 -9.88 -12.93
C LEU A 126 12.25 -9.75 -11.49
N GLU A 127 13.51 -9.37 -11.32
CA GLU A 127 14.13 -9.14 -10.01
C GLU A 127 13.98 -10.35 -9.05
N ASP A 128 14.18 -11.57 -9.59
CA ASP A 128 14.06 -12.85 -8.86
C ASP A 128 12.66 -13.12 -8.26
N MET A 129 11.64 -12.51 -8.84
CA MET A 129 10.25 -12.64 -8.40
C MET A 129 9.33 -12.97 -9.58
N GLY A 130 8.32 -13.80 -9.31
CA GLY A 130 7.24 -14.08 -10.26
C GLY A 130 6.25 -12.90 -10.36
N TRP A 131 5.75 -12.66 -11.56
CA TRP A 131 4.78 -11.60 -11.85
C TRP A 131 3.60 -12.16 -12.64
N MET A 132 2.42 -11.65 -12.38
CA MET A 132 1.26 -11.81 -13.26
C MET A 132 1.33 -10.76 -14.35
N PHE A 133 1.31 -11.22 -15.60
CA PHE A 133 1.32 -10.35 -16.77
C PHE A 133 -0.04 -10.40 -17.46
N GLU A 134 -0.56 -9.25 -17.80
CA GLU A 134 -1.70 -9.07 -18.66
C GLU A 134 -1.35 -8.15 -19.83
N GLY A 135 -1.15 -8.74 -20.98
CA GLY A 135 -0.74 -8.08 -22.21
C GLY A 135 -1.23 -8.84 -23.43
N GLN A 136 -0.78 -8.36 -24.59
CA GLN A 136 -1.30 -8.82 -25.88
C GLN A 136 -0.83 -10.24 -26.23
N ASP A 137 0.44 -10.55 -25.97
CA ASP A 137 1.05 -11.77 -26.51
C ASP A 137 1.95 -12.48 -25.48
N CYS A 138 2.09 -13.79 -25.68
CA CYS A 138 3.11 -14.63 -25.07
C CYS A 138 3.89 -15.35 -26.16
N ILE A 139 5.20 -15.21 -26.16
CA ILE A 139 6.09 -15.95 -27.07
C ILE A 139 6.87 -16.98 -26.24
N ASP A 140 6.81 -18.24 -26.67
CA ASP A 140 7.46 -19.36 -25.98
C ASP A 140 7.10 -19.44 -24.49
N GLY A 141 5.84 -19.18 -24.14
CA GLY A 141 5.35 -19.17 -22.77
C GLY A 141 5.82 -17.96 -21.92
N LYS A 142 6.37 -16.92 -22.53
CA LYS A 142 6.89 -15.73 -21.82
C LYS A 142 6.20 -14.46 -22.26
N ALA A 143 6.04 -13.53 -21.32
CA ALA A 143 5.42 -12.22 -21.57
C ALA A 143 6.06 -11.50 -22.76
N HIS A 144 5.25 -11.02 -23.69
CA HIS A 144 5.67 -10.27 -24.86
C HIS A 144 4.67 -9.16 -25.21
N GLY A 145 5.15 -8.06 -25.82
CA GLY A 145 4.33 -6.91 -26.17
C GLY A 145 4.08 -5.95 -25.02
N ASN A 146 3.07 -5.11 -25.19
CA ASN A 146 2.72 -4.12 -24.18
C ASN A 146 1.68 -4.68 -23.21
N GLY A 147 1.81 -4.30 -21.94
CA GLY A 147 0.85 -4.76 -20.93
C GLY A 147 1.10 -4.22 -19.54
N PHE A 148 0.31 -4.72 -18.62
CA PHE A 148 0.44 -4.48 -17.20
C PHE A 148 1.07 -5.70 -16.54
N ALA A 149 1.80 -5.48 -15.46
CA ALA A 149 2.27 -6.59 -14.63
C ALA A 149 2.17 -6.23 -13.15
N VAL A 150 1.80 -7.23 -12.35
CA VAL A 150 1.74 -7.11 -10.90
C VAL A 150 2.57 -8.27 -10.31
N SER A 151 3.45 -7.96 -9.37
CA SER A 151 4.18 -9.00 -8.64
C SER A 151 3.21 -9.92 -7.90
N LEU A 152 3.54 -11.21 -7.77
CA LEU A 152 2.65 -12.19 -7.13
C LEU A 152 2.28 -11.84 -5.69
N ASN A 153 3.09 -11.04 -4.99
CA ASN A 153 2.79 -10.52 -3.66
C ASN A 153 2.01 -9.18 -3.67
N GLY A 154 1.72 -8.62 -4.86
CA GLY A 154 0.99 -7.37 -5.01
C GLY A 154 1.74 -6.10 -4.60
N GLU A 155 3.06 -6.18 -4.33
CA GLU A 155 3.85 -5.05 -3.82
C GLU A 155 4.47 -4.19 -4.90
N LYS A 156 4.53 -4.68 -6.14
CA LYS A 156 5.12 -3.98 -7.29
C LYS A 156 4.18 -4.04 -8.48
N VAL A 157 4.12 -2.96 -9.21
CA VAL A 157 3.27 -2.82 -10.41
C VAL A 157 4.09 -2.23 -11.54
N ILE A 158 3.90 -2.75 -12.75
CA ILE A 158 4.36 -2.13 -13.99
C ILE A 158 3.11 -1.73 -14.77
N VAL A 159 2.97 -0.43 -14.99
CA VAL A 159 1.88 0.15 -15.76
C VAL A 159 2.43 0.58 -17.12
N TYR A 160 1.80 0.12 -18.20
CA TYR A 160 2.28 0.38 -19.57
C TYR A 160 3.70 -0.14 -19.85
N GLY A 161 4.03 -1.30 -19.30
CA GLY A 161 5.29 -1.97 -19.57
C GLY A 161 5.38 -2.52 -21.00
N THR A 162 6.57 -2.54 -21.57
CA THR A 162 6.89 -3.28 -22.80
C THR A 162 7.82 -4.44 -22.46
N PHE A 163 7.48 -5.62 -22.93
CA PHE A 163 8.17 -6.86 -22.63
C PHE A 163 8.61 -7.55 -23.92
N ILE A 164 9.82 -8.12 -23.90
CA ILE A 164 10.34 -8.95 -24.99
C ILE A 164 10.82 -10.28 -24.38
N VAL A 165 10.08 -11.35 -24.69
CA VAL A 165 10.36 -12.73 -24.23
C VAL A 165 10.68 -12.78 -22.73
N GLY A 166 9.76 -12.28 -21.92
CA GLY A 166 9.86 -12.28 -20.45
C GLY A 166 10.81 -11.25 -19.86
N LYS A 167 11.37 -10.33 -20.66
CA LYS A 167 12.21 -9.24 -20.18
C LYS A 167 11.50 -7.91 -20.33
N ARG A 168 11.50 -7.12 -19.27
CA ARG A 168 11.02 -5.73 -19.32
C ARG A 168 12.03 -4.86 -20.10
N VAL A 169 11.58 -4.19 -21.13
CA VAL A 169 12.39 -3.25 -21.93
C VAL A 169 11.96 -1.78 -21.76
N ALA A 170 10.72 -1.56 -21.30
CA ALA A 170 10.20 -0.23 -20.96
C ALA A 170 9.13 -0.33 -19.87
N GLY A 171 8.77 0.81 -19.29
CA GLY A 171 7.83 0.94 -18.18
C GLY A 171 8.54 0.95 -16.82
N ASP A 172 8.09 1.79 -15.91
CA ASP A 172 8.64 1.91 -14.57
C ASP A 172 7.99 0.92 -13.60
N ILE A 173 8.77 0.49 -12.60
CA ILE A 173 8.24 -0.31 -11.49
C ILE A 173 7.78 0.65 -10.41
N LEU A 174 6.48 0.64 -10.13
CA LEU A 174 5.91 1.32 -8.99
C LEU A 174 5.94 0.37 -7.79
N ILE A 175 6.58 0.78 -6.71
CA ILE A 175 6.69 0.01 -5.47
C ILE A 175 5.57 0.42 -4.53
N LEU A 176 4.72 -0.53 -4.15
CA LEU A 176 3.57 -0.35 -3.27
C LEU A 176 3.78 -0.99 -1.89
N ARG A 177 5.00 -1.42 -1.58
CA ARG A 177 5.34 -1.93 -0.25
C ARG A 177 5.75 -0.79 0.67
N LEU A 178 5.49 -0.98 1.96
CA LEU A 178 6.05 -0.11 3.00
C LEU A 178 7.59 -0.24 2.96
N GLY A 179 8.29 0.88 3.04
CA GLY A 179 9.73 0.86 3.30
C GLY A 179 10.01 0.17 4.64
N GLU A 180 11.14 -0.50 4.76
CA GLU A 180 11.62 -0.88 6.09
C GLU A 180 11.88 0.40 6.86
N PRO A 181 11.48 0.49 8.15
CA PRO A 181 11.87 1.62 8.97
C PRO A 181 13.40 1.69 8.97
N ASP A 182 13.93 2.88 8.76
CA ASP A 182 15.38 3.10 8.85
C ASP A 182 15.85 2.65 10.24
N THR A 183 16.71 1.61 10.25
CA THR A 183 17.29 1.01 11.48
C THR A 183 18.34 1.91 12.10
#